data_21492adc414c764aff5042f92b68a17a
#
_entry.id   21492adc414c764aff5042f92b68a17a
#
_cell.length_a   1.000
_cell.length_b   1.000
_cell.length_c   1.000
_cell.angle_alpha   90.00
_cell.angle_beta   90.00
_cell.angle_gamma   90.00
#
_symmetry.space_group_name_H-M   'P 1'
#
loop_
_entity.id
_entity.type
_entity.pdbx_description
1 polymer ?
#
loop_
_entity_poly.entity_id
_entity_poly.type
_entity_poly.pdbx_seq_one_letter_code
_entity_poly.pdbx_strand_id
1 'polypeptide(L)'
;GGFHFNDSKYGDDDLDSGSINPHQLFLVFNELIEAELNPRGDFRPAYMIDQSHNVTDPIESMLSSAEAIVAAYAKALLVDREALLAAQEANDTMMAFQVLRIAYRTDVTPILAAARAEAGGAIDTIAAYRASGWRDRKAQERKAAEAAAGIV
;
A
#
# COMPACT_ATOMS: atom_id res chain seq x y z
N GLY A 1 -1.39 -19.00 0.43
CA GLY A 1 -2.30 -18.04 1.07
C GLY A 1 -2.04 -16.62 0.57
N GLY A 2 -2.85 -15.67 1.02
CA GLY A 2 -2.72 -14.28 0.63
C GLY A 2 -3.22 -13.34 1.74
N PHE A 3 -2.88 -12.06 1.56
CA PHE A 3 -3.30 -10.98 2.45
C PHE A 3 -4.22 -10.06 1.68
N HIS A 4 -5.36 -9.70 2.28
CA HIS A 4 -6.25 -8.66 1.81
C HIS A 4 -5.93 -7.40 2.60
N PHE A 5 -5.58 -6.33 1.91
CA PHE A 5 -5.26 -5.04 2.49
C PHE A 5 -6.45 -4.10 2.36
N ASN A 6 -6.90 -3.61 3.48
CA ASN A 6 -7.81 -2.49 3.66
C ASN A 6 -7.50 -1.84 5.01
N ASP A 7 -8.14 -0.75 5.32
CA ASP A 7 -8.19 -0.17 6.65
C ASP A 7 -9.61 -0.17 7.18
N SER A 8 -9.76 -0.05 8.48
CA SER A 8 -11.05 -0.01 9.14
C SER A 8 -11.05 1.01 10.26
N LYS A 9 -12.11 1.77 10.36
CA LYS A 9 -12.39 2.68 11.48
C LYS A 9 -13.55 2.17 12.33
N TYR A 10 -14.58 1.64 11.69
CA TYR A 10 -15.76 1.10 12.35
C TYR A 10 -16.20 -0.20 11.69
N GLY A 11 -16.10 -1.30 12.42
CA GLY A 11 -16.55 -2.59 11.92
C GLY A 11 -15.83 -3.03 10.65
N ASP A 12 -16.59 -3.38 9.65
CA ASP A 12 -16.15 -3.90 8.34
C ASP A 12 -16.41 -2.86 7.25
N ASP A 13 -15.81 -1.68 7.41
CA ASP A 13 -16.02 -0.55 6.50
C ASP A 13 -15.04 -0.51 5.31
N ASP A 14 -14.05 -1.40 5.28
CA ASP A 14 -13.14 -1.65 4.15
C ASP A 14 -12.59 -0.37 3.48
N LEU A 15 -11.97 0.49 4.28
CA LEU A 15 -11.43 1.76 3.82
C LEU A 15 -10.11 1.58 3.06
N ASP A 16 -9.69 2.63 2.37
CA ASP A 16 -8.41 2.67 1.65
C ASP A 16 -7.24 2.31 2.58
N SER A 17 -6.39 1.38 2.14
CA SER A 17 -5.24 0.90 2.92
C SER A 17 -4.33 2.05 3.33
N GLY A 18 -3.95 2.09 4.60
CA GLY A 18 -3.10 3.14 5.17
C GLY A 18 -3.81 4.47 5.44
N SER A 19 -5.14 4.56 5.24
CA SER A 19 -5.89 5.80 5.46
C SER A 19 -6.18 6.08 6.93
N ILE A 20 -6.28 5.05 7.74
CA ILE A 20 -6.61 5.15 9.18
C ILE A 20 -5.39 4.81 10.04
N ASN A 21 -4.72 3.70 9.74
CA ASN A 21 -3.60 3.23 10.53
C ASN A 21 -2.36 2.87 9.69
N PRO A 22 -1.71 3.85 9.06
CA PRO A 22 -0.52 3.61 8.22
C PRO A 22 0.66 3.00 9.00
N HIS A 23 0.74 3.22 10.31
CA HIS A 23 1.78 2.62 11.13
C HIS A 23 1.56 1.10 11.29
N GLN A 24 0.32 0.67 11.46
CA GLN A 24 0.02 -0.76 11.53
C GLN A 24 0.32 -1.46 10.20
N LEU A 25 -0.02 -0.83 9.07
CA LEU A 25 0.33 -1.34 7.75
C LEU A 25 1.85 -1.56 7.61
N PHE A 26 2.66 -0.60 8.07
CA PHE A 26 4.12 -0.74 8.12
C PHE A 26 4.55 -1.93 9.01
N LEU A 27 3.96 -2.11 10.19
CA LEU A 27 4.30 -3.21 11.09
C LEU A 27 3.94 -4.57 10.48
N VAL A 28 2.81 -4.67 9.79
CA VAL A 28 2.44 -5.89 9.04
C VAL A 28 3.50 -6.21 7.98
N PHE A 29 3.96 -5.22 7.21
CA PHE A 29 5.03 -5.43 6.24
C PHE A 29 6.38 -5.73 6.87
N ASN A 30 6.68 -5.23 8.07
CA ASN A 30 7.88 -5.64 8.78
C ASN A 30 7.93 -7.16 9.01
N GLU A 31 6.81 -7.74 9.46
CA GLU A 31 6.70 -9.19 9.69
C GLU A 31 6.70 -9.99 8.37
N LEU A 32 6.01 -9.49 7.34
CA LEU A 32 5.97 -10.15 6.03
C LEU A 32 7.35 -10.20 5.37
N ILE A 33 8.11 -9.10 5.41
CA ILE A 33 9.49 -9.07 4.89
C ILE A 33 10.41 -9.97 5.69
N GLU A 34 10.28 -10.02 7.03
CA GLU A 34 11.03 -10.98 7.83
C GLU A 34 10.76 -12.42 7.38
N ALA A 35 9.49 -12.75 7.12
CA ALA A 35 9.12 -14.06 6.61
C ALA A 35 9.57 -14.31 5.15
N GLU A 36 9.69 -13.28 4.32
CA GLU A 36 10.25 -13.38 2.97
C GLU A 36 11.76 -13.60 2.98
N LEU A 37 12.49 -12.93 3.87
CA LEU A 37 13.94 -13.06 4.02
C LEU A 37 14.35 -14.39 4.67
N ASN A 38 13.54 -14.87 5.60
CA ASN A 38 13.76 -16.11 6.35
C ASN A 38 12.59 -17.09 6.17
N PRO A 39 12.32 -17.56 4.93
CA PRO A 39 11.13 -18.33 4.65
C PRO A 39 11.12 -19.69 5.35
N ARG A 40 10.00 -20.01 6.00
CA ARG A 40 9.70 -21.35 6.48
C ARG A 40 8.91 -22.08 5.41
N GLY A 41 9.58 -22.98 4.69
CA GLY A 41 8.98 -23.67 3.55
C GLY A 41 8.84 -22.76 2.31
N ASP A 42 7.80 -22.98 1.51
CA ASP A 42 7.51 -22.19 0.31
C ASP A 42 6.58 -21.01 0.67
N PHE A 43 7.14 -20.00 1.32
CA PHE A 43 6.39 -18.79 1.68
C PHE A 43 6.32 -17.84 0.49
N ARG A 44 5.17 -17.83 -0.20
CA ARG A 44 4.86 -16.95 -1.34
C ARG A 44 3.44 -16.41 -1.21
N PRO A 45 3.23 -15.39 -0.38
CA PRO A 45 1.90 -14.80 -0.22
C PRO A 45 1.51 -13.96 -1.44
N ALA A 46 0.22 -13.98 -1.79
CA ALA A 46 -0.37 -12.99 -2.66
C ALA A 46 -0.78 -11.77 -1.84
N TYR A 47 -0.58 -10.57 -2.40
CA TYR A 47 -1.04 -9.31 -1.83
C TYR A 47 -2.19 -8.77 -2.66
N MET A 48 -3.32 -8.52 -2.05
CA MET A 48 -4.54 -8.05 -2.70
C MET A 48 -5.08 -6.84 -1.98
N ILE A 49 -5.68 -5.92 -2.72
CA ILE A 49 -6.44 -4.80 -2.15
C ILE A 49 -7.91 -5.21 -2.18
N ASP A 50 -8.55 -5.15 -1.02
CA ASP A 50 -9.96 -5.47 -0.85
C ASP A 50 -10.62 -4.33 -0.06
N GLN A 51 -11.20 -3.37 -0.77
CA GLN A 51 -11.72 -2.14 -0.18
C GLN A 51 -13.00 -1.67 -0.84
N SER A 52 -13.83 -0.94 -0.09
CA SER A 52 -15.04 -0.28 -0.57
C SER A 52 -14.72 1.00 -1.34
N HIS A 53 -15.54 1.33 -2.35
CA HIS A 53 -15.37 2.50 -3.22
C HIS A 53 -16.63 3.39 -3.24
N ASN A 54 -17.19 3.63 -2.06
CA ASN A 54 -18.52 4.26 -1.97
C ASN A 54 -18.50 5.79 -2.14
N VAL A 55 -17.35 6.43 -1.99
CA VAL A 55 -17.27 7.90 -1.83
C VAL A 55 -16.43 8.58 -2.91
N THR A 56 -15.50 7.90 -3.55
CA THR A 56 -14.50 8.45 -4.46
C THR A 56 -14.48 7.74 -5.80
N ASP A 57 -13.63 8.22 -6.71
CA ASP A 57 -13.26 7.47 -7.91
C ASP A 57 -12.60 6.14 -7.51
N PRO A 58 -13.16 4.97 -7.87
CA PRO A 58 -12.65 3.67 -7.43
C PRO A 58 -11.22 3.39 -7.92
N ILE A 59 -10.83 3.88 -9.09
CA ILE A 59 -9.46 3.70 -9.59
C ILE A 59 -8.49 4.58 -8.81
N GLU A 60 -8.85 5.83 -8.53
CA GLU A 60 -8.00 6.72 -7.73
C GLU A 60 -7.85 6.19 -6.30
N SER A 61 -8.92 5.67 -5.71
CA SER A 61 -8.91 5.02 -4.39
C SER A 61 -7.97 3.80 -4.38
N MET A 62 -8.05 2.92 -5.39
CA MET A 62 -7.13 1.79 -5.54
C MET A 62 -5.67 2.23 -5.70
N LEU A 63 -5.42 3.30 -6.46
CA LEU A 63 -4.06 3.86 -6.59
C LEU A 63 -3.55 4.40 -5.26
N SER A 64 -4.40 5.09 -4.49
CA SER A 64 -4.05 5.60 -3.15
C SER A 64 -3.65 4.47 -2.21
N SER A 65 -4.42 3.37 -2.19
CA SER A 65 -4.08 2.18 -1.39
C SER A 65 -2.78 1.54 -1.86
N ALA A 66 -2.58 1.40 -3.16
CA ALA A 66 -1.34 0.85 -3.72
C ALA A 66 -0.12 1.71 -3.32
N GLU A 67 -0.25 3.05 -3.35
CA GLU A 67 0.80 3.98 -2.89
C GLU A 67 1.15 3.76 -1.41
N ALA A 68 0.13 3.64 -0.54
CA ALA A 68 0.33 3.41 0.89
C ALA A 68 1.00 2.06 1.16
N ILE A 69 0.57 1.00 0.46
CA ILE A 69 1.14 -0.35 0.56
C ILE A 69 2.61 -0.34 0.14
N VAL A 70 2.93 0.21 -1.02
CA VAL A 70 4.30 0.27 -1.54
C VAL A 70 5.21 1.12 -0.64
N ALA A 71 4.69 2.23 -0.10
CA ALA A 71 5.44 3.04 0.86
C ALA A 71 5.70 2.31 2.17
N ALA A 72 4.71 1.58 2.70
CA ALA A 72 4.87 0.78 3.91
C ALA A 72 5.88 -0.36 3.70
N TYR A 73 5.82 -1.05 2.55
CA TYR A 73 6.77 -2.09 2.16
C TYR A 73 8.20 -1.52 2.07
N ALA A 74 8.39 -0.40 1.37
CA ALA A 74 9.70 0.24 1.23
C ALA A 74 10.28 0.66 2.59
N LYS A 75 9.48 1.22 3.49
CA LYS A 75 9.91 1.55 4.85
C LYS A 75 10.29 0.31 5.65
N ALA A 76 9.56 -0.77 5.52
CA ALA A 76 9.83 -2.03 6.22
C ALA A 76 11.13 -2.70 5.72
N LEU A 77 11.51 -2.51 4.45
CA LEU A 77 12.83 -2.92 3.93
C LEU A 77 14.00 -2.16 4.58
N LEU A 78 13.75 -0.96 5.10
CA LEU A 78 14.78 -0.11 5.74
C LEU A 78 14.95 -0.40 7.24
N VAL A 79 14.21 -1.34 7.81
CA VAL A 79 14.36 -1.71 9.22
C VAL A 79 15.74 -2.37 9.44
N ASP A 80 16.50 -1.83 10.39
CA ASP A 80 17.72 -2.45 10.87
C ASP A 80 17.36 -3.70 11.68
N ARG A 81 17.37 -4.86 11.01
CA ARG A 81 16.91 -6.12 11.58
C ARG A 81 17.87 -6.67 12.61
N GLU A 82 19.18 -6.40 12.49
CA GLU A 82 20.18 -6.80 13.47
C GLU A 82 19.95 -6.03 14.78
N ALA A 83 19.80 -4.71 14.69
CA ALA A 83 19.51 -3.88 15.87
C ALA A 83 18.15 -4.21 16.50
N LEU A 84 17.13 -4.52 15.68
CA LEU A 84 15.82 -4.93 16.16
C LEU A 84 15.91 -6.25 16.94
N LEU A 85 16.56 -7.26 16.36
CA LEU A 85 16.74 -8.56 16.98
C LEU A 85 17.53 -8.44 18.31
N ALA A 86 18.62 -7.69 18.32
CA ALA A 86 19.42 -7.47 19.54
C ALA A 86 18.60 -6.81 20.65
N ALA A 87 17.76 -5.82 20.31
CA ALA A 87 16.86 -5.18 21.27
C ALA A 87 15.78 -6.15 21.81
N GLN A 88 15.24 -7.00 20.95
CA GLN A 88 14.26 -8.03 21.33
C GLN A 88 14.89 -9.09 22.26
N GLU A 89 16.10 -9.60 21.94
CA GLU A 89 16.82 -10.55 22.79
C GLU A 89 17.19 -9.96 24.15
N ALA A 90 17.53 -8.66 24.19
CA ALA A 90 17.77 -7.93 25.43
C ALA A 90 16.51 -7.57 26.21
N ASN A 91 15.31 -7.86 25.66
CA ASN A 91 14.03 -7.41 26.18
C ASN A 91 13.94 -5.87 26.36
N ASP A 92 14.67 -5.11 25.50
CA ASP A 92 14.66 -3.66 25.47
C ASP A 92 13.57 -3.15 24.50
N THR A 93 12.36 -3.08 25.03
CA THR A 93 11.18 -2.64 24.27
C THR A 93 11.33 -1.23 23.69
N MET A 94 12.01 -0.34 24.44
CA MET A 94 12.18 1.04 23.99
C MET A 94 13.17 1.15 22.83
N MET A 95 14.24 0.37 22.84
CA MET A 95 15.19 0.31 21.71
C MET A 95 14.53 -0.33 20.50
N ALA A 96 13.82 -1.43 20.65
CA ALA A 96 13.08 -2.06 19.56
C ALA A 96 12.08 -1.06 18.91
N PHE A 97 11.36 -0.30 19.74
CA PHE A 97 10.47 0.75 19.25
C PHE A 97 11.22 1.87 18.50
N GLN A 98 12.40 2.29 18.96
CA GLN A 98 13.21 3.32 18.31
C GLN A 98 13.69 2.85 16.92
N VAL A 99 14.15 1.60 16.79
CA VAL A 99 14.57 1.03 15.50
C VAL A 99 13.42 1.07 14.48
N LEU A 100 12.25 0.57 14.85
CA LEU A 100 11.06 0.59 13.99
C LEU A 100 10.63 2.02 13.65
N ARG A 101 10.68 2.93 14.62
CA ARG A 101 10.28 4.33 14.42
C ARG A 101 11.19 5.07 13.43
N ILE A 102 12.49 4.80 13.44
CA ILE A 102 13.44 5.39 12.48
C ILE A 102 13.05 4.97 11.06
N ALA A 103 12.86 3.69 10.82
CA ALA A 103 12.45 3.19 9.50
C ALA A 103 11.08 3.76 9.07
N TYR A 104 10.09 3.75 9.97
CA TYR A 104 8.76 4.29 9.67
C TYR A 104 8.77 5.77 9.28
N ARG A 105 9.62 6.59 9.91
CA ARG A 105 9.74 8.03 9.66
C ARG A 105 10.61 8.39 8.46
N THR A 106 11.32 7.43 7.89
CA THR A 106 12.16 7.68 6.71
C THR A 106 11.28 8.05 5.52
N ASP A 107 11.64 9.12 4.82
CA ASP A 107 11.02 9.49 3.55
C ASP A 107 11.51 8.53 2.45
N VAL A 108 10.60 7.72 1.95
CA VAL A 108 10.85 6.75 0.88
C VAL A 108 10.46 7.28 -0.51
N THR A 109 9.94 8.50 -0.60
CA THR A 109 9.53 9.12 -1.86
C THR A 109 10.63 9.09 -2.93
N PRO A 110 11.90 9.44 -2.64
CA PRO A 110 12.96 9.40 -3.64
C PRO A 110 13.26 7.98 -4.15
N ILE A 111 13.21 6.97 -3.26
CA ILE A 111 13.44 5.57 -3.61
C ILE A 111 12.33 5.07 -4.53
N LEU A 112 11.09 5.36 -4.19
CA LEU A 112 9.93 4.97 -4.99
C LEU A 112 9.91 5.67 -6.35
N ALA A 113 10.27 6.94 -6.39
CA ALA A 113 10.39 7.68 -7.66
C ALA A 113 11.45 7.05 -8.58
N ALA A 114 12.61 6.69 -8.04
CA ALA A 114 13.67 6.03 -8.79
C ALA A 114 13.23 4.64 -9.31
N ALA A 115 12.63 3.82 -8.46
CA ALA A 115 12.13 2.50 -8.83
C ALA A 115 11.04 2.57 -9.93
N ARG A 116 10.13 3.53 -9.84
CA ARG A 116 9.11 3.76 -10.87
C ARG A 116 9.70 4.22 -12.20
N ALA A 117 10.66 5.13 -12.15
CA ALA A 117 11.35 5.58 -13.35
C ALA A 117 12.09 4.43 -14.05
N GLU A 118 12.75 3.56 -13.30
CA GLU A 118 13.42 2.36 -13.81
C GLU A 118 12.43 1.38 -14.44
N ALA A 119 11.26 1.21 -13.82
CA ALA A 119 10.18 0.38 -14.35
C ALA A 119 9.40 1.02 -15.51
N GLY A 120 9.72 2.26 -15.91
CA GLY A 120 9.00 3.00 -16.96
C GLY A 120 7.61 3.45 -16.54
N GLY A 121 7.34 3.52 -15.23
CA GLY A 121 6.08 3.96 -14.66
C GLY A 121 6.02 5.46 -14.35
N ALA A 122 4.83 5.96 -14.04
CA ALA A 122 4.63 7.34 -13.61
C ALA A 122 5.20 7.55 -12.19
N ILE A 123 5.96 8.62 -11.99
CA ILE A 123 6.55 8.98 -10.69
C ILE A 123 5.44 9.31 -9.67
N ASP A 124 4.45 10.08 -10.10
CA ASP A 124 3.22 10.36 -9.34
C ASP A 124 2.04 9.69 -10.06
N THR A 125 1.59 8.56 -9.54
CA THR A 125 0.57 7.73 -10.19
C THR A 125 -0.81 8.38 -10.16
N ILE A 126 -1.15 9.09 -9.09
CA ILE A 126 -2.44 9.78 -8.96
C ILE A 126 -2.50 10.98 -9.89
N ALA A 127 -1.44 11.80 -9.92
CA ALA A 127 -1.38 12.93 -10.85
C ALA A 127 -1.42 12.46 -12.31
N ALA A 128 -0.71 11.39 -12.66
CA ALA A 128 -0.73 10.79 -13.99
C ALA A 128 -2.12 10.25 -14.35
N TYR A 129 -2.79 9.58 -13.44
CA TYR A 129 -4.16 9.11 -13.64
C TYR A 129 -5.12 10.26 -13.92
N ARG A 130 -5.10 11.31 -13.10
CA ARG A 130 -5.93 12.49 -13.29
C ARG A 130 -5.65 13.19 -14.62
N ALA A 131 -4.38 13.38 -14.96
CA ALA A 131 -3.95 13.98 -16.22
C ALA A 131 -4.31 13.15 -17.46
N SER A 132 -4.47 11.83 -17.31
CA SER A 132 -4.84 10.95 -18.41
C SER A 132 -6.24 11.23 -18.98
N GLY A 133 -7.14 11.84 -18.22
CA GLY A 133 -8.56 11.99 -18.59
C GLY A 133 -9.32 10.67 -18.75
N TRP A 134 -8.77 9.57 -18.24
CA TRP A 134 -9.35 8.22 -18.38
C TRP A 134 -10.77 8.15 -17.82
N ARG A 135 -10.98 8.74 -16.66
CA ARG A 135 -12.29 8.78 -15.98
C ARG A 135 -13.39 9.39 -16.86
N ASP A 136 -13.09 10.55 -17.45
CA ASP A 136 -14.08 11.26 -18.25
C ASP A 136 -14.39 10.51 -19.55
N ARG A 137 -13.35 9.95 -20.20
CA ARG A 137 -13.56 9.09 -21.38
C ARG A 137 -14.43 7.89 -21.04
N LYS A 138 -14.16 7.19 -19.94
CA LYS A 138 -14.96 6.01 -19.52
C LYS A 138 -16.38 6.38 -19.12
N ALA A 139 -16.59 7.54 -18.51
CA ALA A 139 -17.94 8.03 -18.22
C ALA A 139 -18.74 8.31 -19.51
N GLN A 140 -18.09 8.89 -20.53
CA GLN A 140 -18.70 9.14 -21.83
C GLN A 140 -19.01 7.82 -22.58
N GLU A 141 -18.07 6.88 -22.61
CA GLU A 141 -18.26 5.55 -23.21
C GLU A 141 -19.45 4.82 -22.58
N ARG A 142 -19.56 4.85 -21.24
CA ARG A 142 -20.67 4.23 -20.52
C ARG A 142 -22.02 4.88 -20.87
N LYS A 143 -22.09 6.21 -20.85
CA LYS A 143 -23.32 6.93 -21.25
C LYS A 143 -23.74 6.59 -22.69
N ALA A 144 -22.79 6.50 -23.61
CA ALA A 144 -23.09 6.12 -25.00
C ALA A 144 -23.60 4.68 -25.08
N ALA A 145 -23.03 3.76 -24.32
CA ALA A 145 -23.47 2.36 -24.28
C ALA A 145 -24.88 2.22 -23.65
N GLU A 146 -25.16 2.94 -22.56
CA GLU A 146 -26.47 2.99 -21.91
C GLU A 146 -27.56 3.54 -22.87
N ALA A 147 -27.26 4.63 -23.58
CA ALA A 147 -28.17 5.18 -24.58
C ALA A 147 -28.42 4.21 -25.74
N ALA A 148 -27.38 3.52 -26.22
CA ALA A 148 -27.53 2.52 -27.29
C ALA A 148 -28.36 1.31 -26.85
N ALA A 149 -28.30 0.96 -25.54
CA ALA A 149 -29.08 -0.13 -24.97
C ALA A 149 -30.52 0.28 -24.56
N GLY A 150 -30.89 1.55 -24.72
CA GLY A 150 -32.21 2.04 -24.32
C GLY A 150 -32.42 2.12 -22.80
N ILE A 151 -31.32 2.17 -22.04
CA ILE A 151 -31.32 2.30 -20.59
C ILE A 151 -31.15 3.78 -20.26
N VAL A 152 -32.25 4.52 -20.25
CA VAL A 152 -32.32 5.93 -19.79
C VAL A 152 -33.56 6.12 -18.94
#